data_a2dacb124f391a7d710c51ba1fc9ddf2
#
_entry.id   a2dacb124f391a7d710c51ba1fc9ddf2
#
_cell.length_a   1.000
_cell.length_b   1.000
_cell.length_c   1.000
_cell.angle_alpha   90.00
_cell.angle_beta   90.00
_cell.angle_gamma   90.00
#
_symmetry.space_group_name_H-M   'P 1'
#
loop_
_entity.id
_entity.type
_entity.pdbx_description
1 polymer ?
#
loop_
_entity_poly.entity_id
_entity_poly.type
_entity_poly.pdbx_seq_one_letter_code
_entity_poly.pdbx_strand_id
1 'polypeptide(L)'
;MEAMKRRALLLLFCCFLLAPLRASAARDHRPADDSTRSVLEYDLGAIVRTDRTKRQINLVFTGGDFADGGLIIREVLRKQGVKGSFFLTGDFYRKTEFAPVIRGLREDGHYLGAHSDKHLLYASWENRDSLLITRDEFVSDIRNNYAEMKQFGIERDSAPYFLPPYEWFNASVSNWCREEGLTLVNFTPGTYSNADWTYPELGKQYLSSDAIYKRILDFEARQHDGLNGFLLLIHIGADPRRTDKLYLKLNELITELKKRGYTFTLLQETIGEASGR
;
A
#
# COMPACT_ATOMS: atom_id res chain seq x y z
N MET A 1 8.87 -24.51 58.88
CA MET A 1 9.81 -25.56 59.33
C MET A 1 10.70 -25.83 58.16
N GLU A 2 11.81 -25.15 58.16
CA GLU A 2 13.18 -25.68 58.47
C GLU A 2 13.61 -26.77 57.50
N ALA A 3 14.76 -26.83 56.91
CA ALA A 3 16.04 -26.11 57.02
C ALA A 3 16.88 -26.57 55.81
N MET A 4 17.54 -25.74 55.09
CA MET A 4 18.94 -25.35 55.27
C MET A 4 20.01 -26.47 55.35
N LYS A 5 21.05 -26.35 54.54
CA LYS A 5 22.45 -26.72 54.65
C LYS A 5 22.93 -27.73 53.60
N ARG A 6 24.05 -27.66 52.97
CA ARG A 6 25.30 -26.91 52.95
C ARG A 6 26.20 -27.52 51.87
N ARG A 7 26.92 -26.70 51.16
CA ARG A 7 28.33 -26.77 50.70
C ARG A 7 29.01 -28.15 50.48
N ALA A 8 29.61 -28.28 49.30
CA ALA A 8 31.01 -28.71 49.21
C ALA A 8 31.66 -28.24 47.89
N LEU A 9 32.75 -27.53 48.07
CA LEU A 9 33.76 -27.03 47.15
C LEU A 9 34.74 -28.18 46.87
N LEU A 10 35.08 -28.48 45.63
CA LEU A 10 36.32 -29.18 45.30
C LEU A 10 36.93 -28.58 44.00
N LEU A 11 38.10 -28.00 44.23
CA LEU A 11 39.11 -27.65 43.23
C LEU A 11 39.87 -28.92 42.80
N LEU A 12 40.15 -29.06 41.49
CA LEU A 12 41.39 -29.72 41.04
C LEU A 12 41.59 -29.48 39.53
N PHE A 13 42.52 -28.66 39.21
CA PHE A 13 43.83 -28.87 38.59
C PHE A 13 43.86 -29.03 37.06
N CYS A 14 44.64 -28.10 36.51
CA CYS A 14 45.14 -27.94 35.17
C CYS A 14 45.59 -29.21 34.44
N CYS A 15 45.27 -29.28 33.16
CA CYS A 15 46.22 -29.78 32.16
C CYS A 15 46.16 -28.91 30.93
N PHE A 16 47.19 -28.10 30.72
CA PHE A 16 47.49 -27.43 29.48
C PHE A 16 47.87 -28.44 28.42
N LEU A 17 47.04 -28.59 27.39
CA LEU A 17 47.45 -29.19 26.14
C LEU A 17 47.46 -28.09 25.06
N LEU A 18 48.65 -27.69 24.67
CA LEU A 18 48.92 -26.84 23.51
C LEU A 18 48.48 -27.59 22.27
N ALA A 19 47.39 -27.13 21.65
CA ALA A 19 47.04 -27.48 20.28
C ALA A 19 47.47 -26.37 19.33
N PRO A 20 48.02 -26.67 18.15
CA PRO A 20 48.58 -25.63 17.26
C PRO A 20 47.46 -24.78 16.68
N LEU A 21 47.69 -23.44 16.74
CA LEU A 21 46.87 -22.47 15.98
C LEU A 21 46.97 -22.80 14.49
N ARG A 22 45.85 -23.35 13.95
CA ARG A 22 45.63 -23.29 12.53
C ARG A 22 45.12 -21.86 12.22
N ALA A 23 45.92 -21.11 11.50
CA ALA A 23 45.52 -19.85 10.89
C ALA A 23 44.32 -20.13 9.96
N SER A 24 43.14 -19.79 10.40
CA SER A 24 41.96 -19.73 9.56
C SER A 24 42.16 -18.56 8.63
N ALA A 25 42.34 -18.83 7.33
CA ALA A 25 42.34 -17.80 6.31
C ALA A 25 41.02 -17.02 6.42
N ALA A 26 41.13 -15.74 6.78
CA ALA A 26 40.04 -14.80 6.71
C ALA A 26 39.54 -14.81 5.26
N ARG A 27 38.35 -15.35 5.04
CA ARG A 27 37.62 -15.16 3.79
C ARG A 27 37.32 -13.68 3.70
N ASP A 28 38.00 -13.04 2.76
CA ASP A 28 37.73 -11.69 2.32
C ASP A 28 36.25 -11.60 1.93
N HIS A 29 35.44 -11.12 2.86
CA HIS A 29 34.04 -10.76 2.58
C HIS A 29 34.14 -9.44 1.79
N ARG A 30 34.35 -9.53 0.48
CA ARG A 30 33.96 -8.44 -0.39
C ARG A 30 32.46 -8.18 -0.14
N PRO A 31 32.06 -6.94 0.16
CA PRO A 31 30.65 -6.61 0.20
C PRO A 31 30.07 -6.98 -1.15
N ALA A 32 29.03 -7.79 -1.15
CA ALA A 32 28.25 -8.07 -2.36
C ALA A 32 27.85 -6.71 -2.95
N ASP A 33 28.07 -6.58 -4.25
CA ASP A 33 27.74 -5.43 -5.07
C ASP A 33 26.30 -4.98 -4.71
N ASP A 34 26.15 -3.76 -4.18
CA ASP A 34 24.88 -3.16 -3.70
C ASP A 34 23.96 -2.78 -4.89
N SER A 35 24.33 -3.18 -6.12
CA SER A 35 23.60 -2.86 -7.37
C SER A 35 22.35 -3.70 -7.61
N THR A 36 22.04 -4.67 -6.74
CA THR A 36 20.86 -5.57 -6.89
C THR A 36 19.82 -5.37 -5.78
N ARG A 37 19.94 -4.34 -4.95
CA ARG A 37 18.90 -4.07 -3.95
C ARG A 37 17.68 -3.53 -4.65
N SER A 38 16.57 -4.28 -4.61
CA SER A 38 15.29 -3.80 -5.13
C SER A 38 14.97 -2.42 -4.53
N VAL A 39 14.75 -1.43 -5.39
CA VAL A 39 14.36 -0.07 -4.96
C VAL A 39 12.90 -0.03 -4.45
N LEU A 40 12.16 -1.14 -4.59
CA LEU A 40 10.79 -1.30 -4.11
C LEU A 40 10.79 -1.84 -2.68
N GLU A 41 9.92 -1.28 -1.84
CA GLU A 41 9.68 -1.79 -0.48
C GLU A 41 8.43 -2.67 -0.44
N TYR A 42 8.51 -3.71 0.36
CA TYR A 42 7.48 -4.72 0.48
C TYR A 42 7.00 -4.91 1.92
N ASP A 43 5.69 -5.08 2.09
CA ASP A 43 5.08 -5.65 3.30
C ASP A 43 4.35 -6.94 2.90
N LEU A 44 4.71 -8.07 3.50
CA LEU A 44 4.15 -9.41 3.22
C LEU A 44 3.98 -9.70 1.70
N GLY A 45 4.90 -9.17 0.87
CA GLY A 45 4.88 -9.36 -0.59
C GLY A 45 4.11 -8.31 -1.38
N ALA A 46 3.39 -7.39 -0.75
CA ALA A 46 2.81 -6.22 -1.41
C ALA A 46 3.84 -5.10 -1.55
N ILE A 47 3.87 -4.44 -2.70
CA ILE A 47 4.64 -3.21 -2.88
C ILE A 47 3.95 -2.09 -2.09
N VAL A 48 4.66 -1.53 -1.11
CA VAL A 48 4.14 -0.46 -0.24
C VAL A 48 4.85 0.87 -0.44
N ARG A 49 5.97 0.89 -1.16
CA ARG A 49 6.71 2.10 -1.50
C ARG A 49 7.60 1.83 -2.72
N THR A 50 7.75 2.83 -3.57
CA THR A 50 8.69 2.80 -4.69
C THR A 50 10.02 3.45 -4.31
N ASP A 51 10.80 3.93 -5.27
CA ASP A 51 12.16 4.43 -5.09
C ASP A 51 12.23 5.64 -4.13
N ARG A 52 12.82 5.45 -2.95
CA ARG A 52 13.03 6.51 -1.95
C ARG A 52 14.02 7.58 -2.39
N THR A 53 14.80 7.34 -3.43
CA THR A 53 15.75 8.34 -3.93
C THR A 53 15.08 9.36 -4.86
N LYS A 54 13.88 9.05 -5.35
CA LYS A 54 13.14 9.89 -6.29
C LYS A 54 12.03 10.67 -5.59
N ARG A 55 11.97 11.99 -5.81
CA ARG A 55 10.86 12.84 -5.35
C ARG A 55 9.59 12.61 -6.18
N GLN A 56 9.12 11.37 -6.19
CA GLN A 56 7.93 10.92 -6.90
C GLN A 56 6.88 10.44 -5.90
N ILE A 57 5.63 10.80 -6.14
CA ILE A 57 4.47 10.34 -5.36
C ILE A 57 3.50 9.66 -6.33
N ASN A 58 3.02 8.49 -5.95
CA ASN A 58 1.93 7.82 -6.64
C ASN A 58 0.62 8.11 -5.89
N LEU A 59 -0.29 8.86 -6.53
CA LEU A 59 -1.65 9.01 -5.99
C LEU A 59 -2.43 7.73 -6.25
N VAL A 60 -2.91 7.14 -5.17
CA VAL A 60 -3.71 5.90 -5.18
C VAL A 60 -5.09 6.23 -4.64
N PHE A 61 -6.11 5.81 -5.38
CA PHE A 61 -7.50 6.01 -4.98
C PHE A 61 -8.22 4.67 -4.89
N THR A 62 -8.96 4.45 -3.79
CA THR A 62 -9.84 3.29 -3.64
C THR A 62 -11.29 3.70 -3.68
N GLY A 63 -12.17 2.81 -4.16
CA GLY A 63 -13.59 3.07 -4.24
C GLY A 63 -14.43 1.79 -4.19
N GLY A 64 -15.48 1.83 -3.34
CA GLY A 64 -16.47 0.78 -3.18
C GLY A 64 -17.89 1.34 -3.17
N ASP A 65 -18.35 1.86 -2.03
CA ASP A 65 -19.73 2.29 -1.86
C ASP A 65 -20.03 3.69 -2.39
N PHE A 66 -19.04 4.58 -2.40
CA PHE A 66 -19.22 6.01 -2.65
C PHE A 66 -18.30 6.50 -3.78
N ALA A 67 -18.79 7.45 -4.57
CA ALA A 67 -18.06 8.10 -5.64
C ALA A 67 -18.26 9.64 -5.65
N ASP A 68 -18.70 10.21 -4.52
CA ASP A 68 -19.05 11.62 -4.39
C ASP A 68 -17.89 12.56 -4.69
N GLY A 69 -16.63 12.10 -4.54
CA GLY A 69 -15.43 12.84 -4.93
C GLY A 69 -14.99 12.63 -6.38
N GLY A 70 -15.56 11.63 -7.09
CA GLY A 70 -15.01 11.17 -8.37
C GLY A 70 -14.84 12.26 -9.44
N LEU A 71 -15.86 13.08 -9.68
CA LEU A 71 -15.78 14.18 -10.66
C LEU A 71 -14.84 15.30 -10.18
N ILE A 72 -14.82 15.59 -8.88
CA ILE A 72 -13.95 16.62 -8.29
C ILE A 72 -12.48 16.20 -8.41
N ILE A 73 -12.17 14.97 -8.03
CA ILE A 73 -10.83 14.39 -8.13
C ILE A 73 -10.36 14.44 -9.59
N ARG A 74 -11.19 13.96 -10.52
CA ARG A 74 -10.90 13.98 -11.95
C ARG A 74 -10.56 15.39 -12.44
N GLU A 75 -11.37 16.38 -12.10
CA GLU A 75 -11.14 17.79 -12.50
C GLU A 75 -9.85 18.35 -11.89
N VAL A 76 -9.58 18.07 -10.61
CA VAL A 76 -8.34 18.48 -9.95
C VAL A 76 -7.13 17.86 -10.64
N LEU A 77 -7.14 16.54 -10.89
CA LEU A 77 -6.02 15.85 -11.53
C LEU A 77 -5.78 16.40 -12.95
N ARG A 78 -6.85 16.64 -13.73
CA ARG A 78 -6.77 17.25 -15.06
C ARG A 78 -6.16 18.64 -15.00
N LYS A 79 -6.65 19.51 -14.11
CA LYS A 79 -6.14 20.88 -13.92
C LYS A 79 -4.68 20.90 -13.49
N GLN A 80 -4.29 19.96 -12.65
CA GLN A 80 -2.92 19.84 -12.17
C GLN A 80 -1.98 19.13 -13.16
N GLY A 81 -2.49 18.54 -14.26
CA GLY A 81 -1.69 17.73 -15.17
C GLY A 81 -1.11 16.48 -14.51
N VAL A 82 -1.84 15.89 -13.58
CA VAL A 82 -1.42 14.74 -12.77
C VAL A 82 -2.28 13.52 -13.10
N LYS A 83 -1.68 12.35 -13.13
CA LYS A 83 -2.39 11.08 -13.23
C LYS A 83 -2.40 10.35 -11.90
N GLY A 84 -3.44 9.53 -11.66
CA GLY A 84 -3.58 8.71 -10.47
C GLY A 84 -3.95 7.27 -10.81
N SER A 85 -3.79 6.38 -9.85
CA SER A 85 -4.12 4.96 -9.95
C SER A 85 -5.35 4.66 -9.09
N PHE A 86 -6.41 4.18 -9.72
CA PHE A 86 -7.71 3.95 -9.09
C PHE A 86 -7.96 2.45 -8.98
N PHE A 87 -8.26 1.99 -7.78
CA PHE A 87 -8.59 0.60 -7.47
C PHE A 87 -10.05 0.54 -7.03
N LEU A 88 -10.89 -0.05 -7.87
CA LEU A 88 -12.34 0.02 -7.71
C LEU A 88 -12.94 -1.39 -7.59
N THR A 89 -13.93 -1.53 -6.69
CA THR A 89 -14.60 -2.82 -6.49
C THR A 89 -15.52 -3.17 -7.66
N GLY A 90 -15.86 -4.46 -7.81
CA GLY A 90 -16.88 -4.88 -8.76
C GLY A 90 -18.25 -4.22 -8.45
N ASP A 91 -18.58 -4.06 -7.17
CA ASP A 91 -19.79 -3.35 -6.78
C ASP A 91 -19.79 -1.87 -7.20
N PHE A 92 -18.61 -1.20 -7.17
CA PHE A 92 -18.47 0.15 -7.72
C PHE A 92 -18.77 0.20 -9.22
N TYR A 93 -18.22 -0.75 -9.99
CA TYR A 93 -18.44 -0.82 -11.44
C TYR A 93 -19.89 -1.09 -11.82
N ARG A 94 -20.66 -1.84 -11.00
CA ARG A 94 -22.08 -2.17 -11.24
C ARG A 94 -23.02 -0.99 -11.02
N LYS A 95 -22.60 0.02 -10.26
CA LYS A 95 -23.45 1.20 -10.00
C LYS A 95 -23.50 2.08 -11.25
N THR A 96 -24.63 2.09 -11.92
CA THR A 96 -24.82 2.82 -13.17
C THR A 96 -24.57 4.32 -13.04
N GLU A 97 -24.86 4.88 -11.87
CA GLU A 97 -24.59 6.27 -11.52
C GLU A 97 -23.09 6.61 -11.44
N PHE A 98 -22.21 5.60 -11.26
CA PHE A 98 -20.76 5.80 -11.23
C PHE A 98 -20.12 5.65 -12.62
N ALA A 99 -20.84 5.16 -13.61
CA ALA A 99 -20.34 4.93 -14.97
C ALA A 99 -19.70 6.20 -15.61
N PRO A 100 -20.26 7.41 -15.46
CA PRO A 100 -19.62 8.62 -15.99
C PRO A 100 -18.24 8.91 -15.37
N VAL A 101 -18.07 8.65 -14.06
CA VAL A 101 -16.79 8.80 -13.38
C VAL A 101 -15.78 7.78 -13.93
N ILE A 102 -16.17 6.50 -14.00
CA ILE A 102 -15.28 5.41 -14.48
C ILE A 102 -14.80 5.68 -15.91
N ARG A 103 -15.74 6.01 -16.83
CA ARG A 103 -15.40 6.33 -18.22
C ARG A 103 -14.46 7.53 -18.31
N GLY A 104 -14.77 8.60 -17.56
CA GLY A 104 -13.95 9.79 -17.55
C GLY A 104 -12.54 9.55 -17.00
N LEU A 105 -12.37 8.79 -15.95
CA LEU A 105 -11.05 8.42 -15.44
C LEU A 105 -10.24 7.63 -16.47
N ARG A 106 -10.87 6.70 -17.19
CA ARG A 106 -10.23 5.95 -18.27
C ARG A 106 -9.84 6.84 -19.44
N GLU A 107 -10.75 7.69 -19.91
CA GLU A 107 -10.53 8.65 -21.02
C GLU A 107 -9.38 9.63 -20.71
N ASP A 108 -9.27 10.06 -19.47
CA ASP A 108 -8.18 10.93 -19.01
C ASP A 108 -6.85 10.19 -18.82
N GLY A 109 -6.80 8.86 -19.06
CA GLY A 109 -5.58 8.06 -19.01
C GLY A 109 -5.08 7.78 -17.58
N HIS A 110 -5.97 7.71 -16.61
CA HIS A 110 -5.66 7.18 -15.29
C HIS A 110 -5.56 5.65 -15.33
N TYR A 111 -4.81 5.08 -14.40
CA TYR A 111 -4.78 3.64 -14.22
C TYR A 111 -6.02 3.19 -13.43
N LEU A 112 -6.69 2.13 -13.90
CA LEU A 112 -7.79 1.49 -13.21
C LEU A 112 -7.43 0.04 -12.92
N GLY A 113 -7.37 -0.34 -11.64
CA GLY A 113 -7.03 -1.66 -11.14
C GLY A 113 -8.14 -2.30 -10.31
N ALA A 114 -7.95 -3.57 -9.97
CA ALA A 114 -8.92 -4.34 -9.20
C ALA A 114 -8.80 -4.10 -7.69
N HIS A 115 -9.95 -4.07 -6.98
CA HIS A 115 -10.07 -3.88 -5.52
C HIS A 115 -11.07 -4.87 -4.91
N SER A 116 -11.08 -6.15 -5.35
CA SER A 116 -12.11 -7.13 -4.99
C SER A 116 -13.45 -6.89 -5.67
N ASP A 117 -14.25 -7.92 -5.82
CA ASP A 117 -15.61 -7.78 -6.32
C ASP A 117 -16.55 -7.22 -5.25
N LYS A 118 -16.52 -7.82 -4.04
CA LYS A 118 -17.44 -7.56 -2.93
C LYS A 118 -16.81 -6.91 -1.71
N HIS A 119 -15.58 -6.42 -1.85
CA HIS A 119 -14.83 -5.83 -0.74
C HIS A 119 -14.75 -6.77 0.47
N LEU A 120 -14.48 -8.06 0.23
CA LEU A 120 -14.41 -9.07 1.29
C LEU A 120 -13.21 -8.86 2.21
N LEU A 121 -13.39 -9.04 3.52
CA LEU A 121 -12.27 -9.10 4.45
C LEU A 121 -11.56 -10.45 4.32
N TYR A 122 -10.35 -10.47 3.79
CA TYR A 122 -9.63 -11.71 3.49
C TYR A 122 -8.92 -12.32 4.70
N ALA A 123 -8.44 -11.51 5.61
CA ALA A 123 -7.73 -11.92 6.82
C ALA A 123 -8.34 -11.29 8.07
N SER A 124 -8.30 -11.99 9.18
CA SER A 124 -8.88 -11.54 10.45
C SER A 124 -8.15 -10.31 10.99
N TRP A 125 -8.91 -9.37 11.58
CA TRP A 125 -8.36 -8.25 12.33
C TRP A 125 -7.69 -8.67 13.65
N GLU A 126 -8.16 -9.77 14.25
CA GLU A 126 -7.67 -10.25 15.53
C GLU A 126 -6.37 -11.05 15.36
N ASN A 127 -6.29 -11.83 14.30
CA ASN A 127 -5.11 -12.61 13.95
C ASN A 127 -4.88 -12.56 12.44
N ARG A 128 -3.94 -11.74 12.00
CA ARG A 128 -3.64 -11.49 10.58
C ARG A 128 -3.33 -12.78 9.79
N ASP A 129 -2.79 -13.81 10.44
CA ASP A 129 -2.48 -15.09 9.80
C ASP A 129 -3.72 -15.96 9.54
N SER A 130 -4.85 -15.65 10.18
CA SER A 130 -6.11 -16.37 10.00
C SER A 130 -6.86 -15.85 8.77
N LEU A 131 -7.06 -16.73 7.78
CA LEU A 131 -7.88 -16.47 6.61
C LEU A 131 -9.38 -16.53 6.97
N LEU A 132 -10.15 -15.61 6.40
CA LEU A 132 -11.62 -15.57 6.50
C LEU A 132 -12.28 -16.08 5.21
N ILE A 133 -11.50 -16.33 4.18
CA ILE A 133 -11.94 -16.85 2.89
C ILE A 133 -11.03 -18.01 2.45
N THR A 134 -11.54 -18.85 1.58
CA THR A 134 -10.77 -19.88 0.89
C THR A 134 -10.06 -19.28 -0.34
N ARG A 135 -9.10 -20.03 -0.90
CA ARG A 135 -8.43 -19.66 -2.15
C ARG A 135 -9.44 -19.57 -3.32
N ASP A 136 -10.38 -20.48 -3.40
CA ASP A 136 -11.38 -20.49 -4.49
C ASP A 136 -12.32 -19.28 -4.40
N GLU A 137 -12.71 -18.86 -3.20
CA GLU A 137 -13.47 -17.63 -2.98
C GLU A 137 -12.66 -16.41 -3.40
N PHE A 138 -11.36 -16.31 -3.04
CA PHE A 138 -10.48 -15.26 -3.51
C PHE A 138 -10.40 -15.21 -5.04
N VAL A 139 -10.12 -16.34 -5.69
CA VAL A 139 -10.00 -16.41 -7.15
C VAL A 139 -11.31 -16.01 -7.85
N SER A 140 -12.45 -16.45 -7.30
CA SER A 140 -13.78 -16.08 -7.80
C SER A 140 -14.04 -14.59 -7.65
N ASP A 141 -13.72 -14.01 -6.49
CA ASP A 141 -13.89 -12.59 -6.20
C ASP A 141 -13.05 -11.73 -7.18
N ILE A 142 -11.79 -12.07 -7.37
CA ILE A 142 -10.91 -11.37 -8.34
C ILE A 142 -11.44 -11.49 -9.76
N ARG A 143 -11.84 -12.68 -10.19
CA ARG A 143 -12.38 -12.92 -11.55
C ARG A 143 -13.63 -12.09 -11.79
N ASN A 144 -14.53 -12.02 -10.82
CA ASN A 144 -15.76 -11.24 -10.92
C ASN A 144 -15.47 -9.74 -11.00
N ASN A 145 -14.50 -9.22 -10.22
CA ASN A 145 -14.08 -7.82 -10.35
C ASN A 145 -13.58 -7.50 -11.77
N TYR A 146 -12.71 -8.34 -12.34
CA TYR A 146 -12.25 -8.14 -13.73
C TYR A 146 -13.34 -8.28 -14.77
N ALA A 147 -14.36 -9.11 -14.54
CA ALA A 147 -15.51 -9.21 -15.43
C ALA A 147 -16.29 -7.89 -15.50
N GLU A 148 -16.43 -7.19 -14.38
CA GLU A 148 -17.04 -5.86 -14.34
C GLU A 148 -16.15 -4.78 -14.98
N MET A 149 -14.84 -4.81 -14.72
CA MET A 149 -13.86 -3.92 -15.34
C MET A 149 -13.88 -4.03 -16.87
N LYS A 150 -14.03 -5.25 -17.39
CA LYS A 150 -14.09 -5.51 -18.83
C LYS A 150 -15.27 -4.81 -19.52
N GLN A 151 -16.40 -4.60 -18.85
CA GLN A 151 -17.54 -3.85 -19.40
C GLN A 151 -17.20 -2.40 -19.69
N PHE A 152 -16.14 -1.87 -19.06
CA PHE A 152 -15.57 -0.55 -19.31
C PHE A 152 -14.34 -0.61 -20.22
N GLY A 153 -14.04 -1.76 -20.84
CA GLY A 153 -12.91 -1.96 -21.74
C GLY A 153 -11.56 -1.98 -21.03
N ILE A 154 -11.54 -2.39 -19.76
CA ILE A 154 -10.31 -2.57 -18.97
C ILE A 154 -10.02 -4.08 -18.95
N GLU A 155 -9.00 -4.48 -19.72
CA GLU A 155 -8.60 -5.88 -19.78
C GLU A 155 -7.60 -6.20 -18.65
N ARG A 156 -7.65 -7.44 -18.15
CA ARG A 156 -6.82 -7.90 -17.03
C ARG A 156 -5.32 -7.70 -17.27
N ASP A 157 -4.87 -8.00 -18.50
CA ASP A 157 -3.45 -7.91 -18.86
C ASP A 157 -2.93 -6.45 -18.82
N SER A 158 -3.81 -5.46 -19.02
CA SER A 158 -3.49 -4.05 -18.90
C SER A 158 -3.62 -3.50 -17.48
N ALA A 159 -4.17 -4.30 -16.55
CA ALA A 159 -4.46 -3.90 -15.18
C ALA A 159 -3.94 -4.95 -14.16
N PRO A 160 -2.64 -5.30 -14.16
CA PRO A 160 -2.11 -6.40 -13.35
C PRO A 160 -1.96 -6.07 -11.86
N TYR A 161 -2.13 -4.81 -11.45
CA TYR A 161 -2.00 -4.43 -10.04
C TYR A 161 -3.32 -4.60 -9.32
N PHE A 162 -3.24 -5.18 -8.12
CA PHE A 162 -4.35 -5.43 -7.22
C PHE A 162 -4.08 -4.76 -5.87
N LEU A 163 -5.04 -4.02 -5.35
CA LEU A 163 -5.02 -3.45 -4.00
C LEU A 163 -6.09 -4.17 -3.18
N PRO A 164 -5.73 -4.79 -2.02
CA PRO A 164 -6.66 -5.63 -1.27
C PRO A 164 -7.69 -4.77 -0.53
N PRO A 165 -8.93 -5.29 -0.33
CA PRO A 165 -9.95 -4.63 0.49
C PRO A 165 -9.42 -4.30 1.88
N TYR A 166 -9.85 -3.18 2.43
CA TYR A 166 -9.42 -2.68 3.74
C TYR A 166 -7.90 -2.43 3.86
N GLU A 167 -7.17 -2.48 2.73
CA GLU A 167 -5.70 -2.41 2.73
C GLU A 167 -5.08 -3.49 3.66
N TRP A 168 -5.85 -4.58 3.91
CA TRP A 168 -5.53 -5.62 4.87
C TRP A 168 -5.47 -7.02 4.23
N PHE A 169 -4.38 -7.71 4.45
CA PHE A 169 -4.09 -9.02 3.85
C PHE A 169 -3.01 -9.73 4.64
N ASN A 170 -2.74 -11.00 4.30
CA ASN A 170 -1.64 -11.79 4.86
C ASN A 170 -0.78 -12.41 3.75
N ALA A 171 0.25 -13.17 4.17
CA ALA A 171 1.16 -13.81 3.23
C ALA A 171 0.47 -14.82 2.29
N SER A 172 -0.60 -15.48 2.73
CA SER A 172 -1.37 -16.41 1.90
C SER A 172 -2.06 -15.67 0.75
N VAL A 173 -2.73 -14.55 1.04
CA VAL A 173 -3.37 -13.69 0.03
C VAL A 173 -2.34 -13.16 -0.97
N SER A 174 -1.17 -12.73 -0.47
CA SER A 174 -0.08 -12.29 -1.34
C SER A 174 0.41 -13.40 -2.29
N ASN A 175 0.52 -14.63 -1.79
CA ASN A 175 0.88 -15.78 -2.61
C ASN A 175 -0.19 -16.08 -3.68
N TRP A 176 -1.48 -16.03 -3.31
CA TRP A 176 -2.58 -16.22 -4.26
C TRP A 176 -2.60 -15.15 -5.35
N CYS A 177 -2.34 -13.88 -5.00
CA CYS A 177 -2.18 -12.82 -6.01
C CYS A 177 -1.10 -13.18 -7.03
N ARG A 178 0.09 -13.62 -6.57
CA ARG A 178 1.20 -13.99 -7.45
C ARG A 178 0.86 -15.21 -8.32
N GLU A 179 0.19 -16.22 -7.77
CA GLU A 179 -0.27 -17.41 -8.52
C GLU A 179 -1.27 -17.03 -9.61
N GLU A 180 -2.11 -16.04 -9.36
CA GLU A 180 -3.05 -15.47 -10.33
C GLU A 180 -2.39 -14.47 -11.30
N GLY A 181 -1.08 -14.26 -11.24
CA GLY A 181 -0.35 -13.32 -12.11
C GLY A 181 -0.58 -11.85 -11.77
N LEU A 182 -1.04 -11.55 -10.55
CA LEU A 182 -1.27 -10.20 -10.08
C LEU A 182 -0.10 -9.69 -9.26
N THR A 183 0.17 -8.40 -9.37
CA THR A 183 1.11 -7.69 -8.49
C THR A 183 0.32 -7.02 -7.37
N LEU A 184 0.52 -7.51 -6.16
CA LEU A 184 -0.11 -6.94 -4.97
C LEU A 184 0.56 -5.61 -4.62
N VAL A 185 -0.24 -4.58 -4.44
CA VAL A 185 0.20 -3.24 -4.01
C VAL A 185 -0.62 -2.80 -2.79
N ASN A 186 -0.02 -1.96 -1.96
CA ASN A 186 -0.72 -1.32 -0.85
C ASN A 186 -0.18 0.08 -0.63
N PHE A 187 -0.84 0.88 0.18
CA PHE A 187 -0.39 2.24 0.47
C PHE A 187 0.87 2.26 1.36
N THR A 188 1.62 3.36 1.31
CA THR A 188 2.72 3.58 2.25
C THR A 188 2.15 4.10 3.58
N PRO A 189 2.40 3.40 4.71
CA PRO A 189 1.86 3.81 6.00
C PRO A 189 2.57 5.07 6.55
N GLY A 190 1.91 5.74 7.52
CA GLY A 190 2.51 6.81 8.32
C GLY A 190 1.79 8.16 8.24
N THR A 191 1.13 8.49 7.13
CA THR A 191 0.40 9.76 6.96
C THR A 191 -1.02 9.72 7.47
N TYR A 192 -1.62 8.53 7.58
CA TYR A 192 -3.05 8.33 7.84
C TYR A 192 -3.96 8.94 6.75
N SER A 193 -3.46 9.10 5.52
CA SER A 193 -4.29 9.61 4.42
C SER A 193 -5.50 8.73 4.15
N ASN A 194 -5.34 7.41 4.31
CA ASN A 194 -6.39 6.42 4.20
C ASN A 194 -7.49 6.50 5.29
N ALA A 195 -7.34 7.33 6.34
CA ALA A 195 -8.39 7.53 7.35
C ALA A 195 -9.51 8.47 6.86
N ASP A 196 -9.45 8.95 5.64
CA ASP A 196 -10.42 9.86 5.02
C ASP A 196 -11.80 9.23 4.74
N TRP A 197 -11.97 7.92 4.94
CA TRP A 197 -13.28 7.25 4.97
C TRP A 197 -14.02 7.41 6.30
N THR A 198 -13.31 7.74 7.39
CA THR A 198 -13.89 7.87 8.73
C THR A 198 -14.77 9.11 8.87
N TYR A 199 -15.75 9.08 9.79
CA TYR A 199 -16.69 10.16 10.05
C TYR A 199 -16.83 10.40 11.57
N PRO A 200 -17.33 11.58 12.02
CA PRO A 200 -17.28 12.01 13.43
C PRO A 200 -17.82 11.01 14.44
N GLU A 201 -18.89 10.26 14.10
CA GLU A 201 -19.53 9.30 15.01
C GLU A 201 -18.64 8.07 15.32
N LEU A 202 -17.56 7.84 14.55
CA LEU A 202 -16.56 6.82 14.87
C LEU A 202 -15.61 7.24 15.99
N GLY A 203 -15.79 8.43 16.57
CA GLY A 203 -15.08 8.91 17.73
C GLY A 203 -13.56 8.96 17.52
N LYS A 204 -12.79 8.18 18.28
CA LYS A 204 -11.31 8.21 18.24
C LYS A 204 -10.70 7.75 16.92
N GLN A 205 -11.44 7.06 16.07
CA GLN A 205 -10.98 6.63 14.75
C GLN A 205 -11.08 7.75 13.72
N TYR A 206 -11.95 8.73 13.96
CA TYR A 206 -12.14 9.84 13.04
C TYR A 206 -10.94 10.80 13.04
N LEU A 207 -10.49 11.13 11.85
CA LEU A 207 -9.54 12.21 11.59
C LEU A 207 -10.16 13.20 10.61
N SER A 208 -10.20 14.48 10.98
CA SER A 208 -10.67 15.53 10.06
C SER A 208 -9.72 15.66 8.85
N SER A 209 -10.25 16.16 7.74
CA SER A 209 -9.46 16.39 6.52
C SER A 209 -8.31 17.37 6.76
N ASP A 210 -8.49 18.37 7.65
CA ASP A 210 -7.40 19.26 8.07
C ASP A 210 -6.31 18.52 8.85
N ALA A 211 -6.71 17.61 9.75
CA ALA A 211 -5.76 16.81 10.50
C ALA A 211 -4.97 15.86 9.57
N ILE A 212 -5.65 15.22 8.62
CA ILE A 212 -4.99 14.35 7.63
C ILE A 212 -4.04 15.16 6.74
N TYR A 213 -4.47 16.28 6.19
CA TYR A 213 -3.65 17.20 5.40
C TYR A 213 -2.38 17.61 6.15
N LYS A 214 -2.55 18.06 7.39
CA LYS A 214 -1.41 18.42 8.24
C LYS A 214 -0.48 17.22 8.49
N ARG A 215 -1.01 16.02 8.75
CA ARG A 215 -0.20 14.82 8.96
C ARG A 215 0.64 14.45 7.76
N ILE A 216 0.11 14.59 6.54
CA ILE A 216 0.86 14.35 5.30
C ILE A 216 2.05 15.30 5.22
N LEU A 217 1.85 16.60 5.43
CA LEU A 217 2.92 17.60 5.37
C LEU A 217 3.91 17.49 6.53
N ASP A 218 3.45 17.15 7.74
CA ASP A 218 4.30 16.90 8.90
C ASP A 218 5.15 15.63 8.71
N PHE A 219 4.61 14.58 8.08
CA PHE A 219 5.36 13.37 7.75
C PHE A 219 6.46 13.69 6.75
N GLU A 220 6.13 14.40 5.68
CA GLU A 220 7.10 14.85 4.68
C GLU A 220 8.24 15.64 5.30
N ALA A 221 7.93 16.59 6.17
CA ALA A 221 8.93 17.45 6.79
C ALA A 221 9.84 16.74 7.81
N ARG A 222 9.33 15.68 8.47
CA ARG A 222 10.07 14.97 9.54
C ARG A 222 10.86 13.77 9.07
N GLN A 223 10.49 13.15 7.95
CA GLN A 223 11.17 11.98 7.43
C GLN A 223 12.36 12.39 6.56
N HIS A 224 13.49 11.69 6.68
CA HIS A 224 14.68 11.94 5.86
C HIS A 224 14.37 11.94 4.37
N ASP A 225 13.64 10.94 3.91
CA ASP A 225 13.26 10.78 2.50
C ASP A 225 11.89 11.40 2.19
N GLY A 226 11.27 12.09 3.16
CA GLY A 226 9.96 12.69 3.00
C GLY A 226 8.93 11.72 2.42
N LEU A 227 8.25 12.16 1.36
CA LEU A 227 7.29 11.36 0.60
C LEU A 227 7.89 10.76 -0.69
N ASN A 228 9.22 10.62 -0.77
CA ASN A 228 9.86 10.00 -1.93
C ASN A 228 9.35 8.55 -2.13
N GLY A 229 8.92 8.22 -3.35
CA GLY A 229 8.39 6.90 -3.68
C GLY A 229 7.07 6.52 -2.98
N PHE A 230 6.37 7.48 -2.39
CA PHE A 230 5.19 7.24 -1.56
C PHE A 230 3.96 6.86 -2.38
N LEU A 231 3.24 5.83 -1.95
CA LEU A 231 1.90 5.48 -2.43
C LEU A 231 0.88 6.15 -1.50
N LEU A 232 0.36 7.30 -1.91
CA LEU A 232 -0.54 8.12 -1.10
C LEU A 232 -1.99 7.76 -1.40
N LEU A 233 -2.63 7.02 -0.50
CA LEU A 233 -4.00 6.53 -0.67
C LEU A 233 -5.02 7.53 -0.16
N ILE A 234 -6.05 7.77 -0.96
CA ILE A 234 -7.23 8.60 -0.68
C ILE A 234 -8.46 7.85 -1.23
N HIS A 235 -9.61 7.91 -0.55
CA HIS A 235 -10.85 7.32 -1.08
C HIS A 235 -11.50 8.24 -2.12
N ILE A 236 -12.04 7.65 -3.21
CA ILE A 236 -12.75 8.41 -4.27
C ILE A 236 -14.07 8.99 -3.78
N GLY A 237 -14.59 8.45 -2.71
CA GLY A 237 -15.81 8.89 -2.04
C GLY A 237 -15.83 8.43 -0.60
N ALA A 238 -16.66 9.03 0.23
CA ALA A 238 -16.79 8.68 1.63
C ALA A 238 -18.24 8.82 2.10
N ASP A 239 -18.58 8.11 3.20
CA ASP A 239 -19.89 8.14 3.82
C ASP A 239 -20.44 9.57 3.92
N PRO A 240 -21.73 9.83 3.64
CA PRO A 240 -22.35 11.16 3.77
C PRO A 240 -22.22 11.79 5.15
N ARG A 241 -22.07 10.99 6.21
CA ARG A 241 -21.81 11.48 7.57
C ARG A 241 -20.48 12.21 7.71
N ARG A 242 -19.51 11.90 6.82
CA ARG A 242 -18.29 12.70 6.69
C ARG A 242 -18.58 13.93 5.84
N THR A 243 -18.69 15.09 6.46
CA THR A 243 -18.98 16.38 5.79
C THR A 243 -17.71 17.09 5.31
N ASP A 244 -16.57 16.87 5.96
CA ASP A 244 -15.26 17.43 5.61
C ASP A 244 -14.48 16.48 4.70
N LYS A 245 -14.72 16.50 3.43
CA LYS A 245 -14.16 15.56 2.46
C LYS A 245 -12.70 15.89 2.10
N LEU A 246 -11.77 14.92 2.25
CA LEU A 246 -10.33 15.12 1.97
C LEU A 246 -10.07 15.48 0.50
N TYR A 247 -10.82 14.91 -0.43
CA TYR A 247 -10.67 15.21 -1.86
C TYR A 247 -10.90 16.69 -2.20
N LEU A 248 -11.61 17.46 -1.36
CA LEU A 248 -11.74 18.92 -1.54
C LEU A 248 -10.42 19.67 -1.29
N LYS A 249 -9.49 19.07 -0.56
CA LYS A 249 -8.14 19.60 -0.31
C LYS A 249 -7.09 19.08 -1.30
N LEU A 250 -7.48 18.19 -2.22
CA LEU A 250 -6.53 17.53 -3.12
C LEU A 250 -5.77 18.54 -4.01
N ASN A 251 -6.45 19.57 -4.51
CA ASN A 251 -5.81 20.61 -5.34
C ASN A 251 -4.73 21.37 -4.54
N GLU A 252 -5.03 21.73 -3.30
CA GLU A 252 -4.10 22.42 -2.41
C GLU A 252 -2.92 21.50 -2.07
N LEU A 253 -3.18 20.24 -1.75
CA LEU A 253 -2.16 19.24 -1.42
C LEU A 253 -1.18 19.03 -2.58
N ILE A 254 -1.69 18.81 -3.81
CA ILE A 254 -0.85 18.62 -4.98
C ILE A 254 -0.01 19.87 -5.23
N THR A 255 -0.62 21.06 -5.13
CA THR A 255 0.09 22.34 -5.33
C THR A 255 1.23 22.50 -4.33
N GLU A 256 0.98 22.23 -3.05
CA GLU A 256 1.99 22.34 -1.98
C GLU A 256 3.12 21.32 -2.18
N LEU A 257 2.80 20.07 -2.50
CA LEU A 257 3.82 19.05 -2.73
C LEU A 257 4.66 19.33 -3.99
N LYS A 258 4.06 19.88 -5.05
CA LYS A 258 4.81 20.35 -6.22
C LYS A 258 5.79 21.49 -5.86
N LYS A 259 5.38 22.44 -5.03
CA LYS A 259 6.28 23.51 -4.52
C LYS A 259 7.46 22.94 -3.74
N ARG A 260 7.28 21.79 -3.07
CA ARG A 260 8.33 21.05 -2.37
C ARG A 260 9.20 20.19 -3.30
N GLY A 261 8.96 20.24 -4.61
CA GLY A 261 9.75 19.54 -5.62
C GLY A 261 9.29 18.12 -5.92
N TYR A 262 8.09 17.71 -5.51
CA TYR A 262 7.54 16.41 -5.88
C TYR A 262 6.91 16.41 -7.26
N THR A 263 7.10 15.31 -7.97
CA THR A 263 6.36 14.95 -9.19
C THR A 263 5.35 13.85 -8.85
N PHE A 264 4.31 13.74 -9.69
CA PHE A 264 3.28 12.71 -9.53
C PHE A 264 3.29 11.81 -10.76
N THR A 265 3.41 10.50 -10.53
CA THR A 265 3.56 9.49 -11.57
C THR A 265 2.55 8.38 -11.38
N LEU A 266 2.21 7.68 -12.46
CA LEU A 266 1.40 6.46 -12.36
C LEU A 266 2.19 5.35 -11.69
N LEU A 267 1.51 4.56 -10.89
CA LEU A 267 2.10 3.42 -10.17
C LEU A 267 2.77 2.43 -11.15
N GLN A 268 2.14 2.15 -12.27
CA GLN A 268 2.68 1.26 -13.30
C GLN A 268 4.00 1.76 -13.92
N GLU A 269 4.17 3.07 -14.04
CA GLU A 269 5.40 3.68 -14.56
C GLU A 269 6.54 3.49 -13.57
N THR A 270 6.30 3.84 -12.29
CA THR A 270 7.33 3.73 -11.24
C THR A 270 7.73 2.30 -10.94
N ILE A 271 6.78 1.36 -10.92
CA ILE A 271 7.08 -0.08 -10.72
C ILE A 271 7.78 -0.65 -11.96
N GLY A 272 7.37 -0.25 -13.18
CA GLY A 272 8.01 -0.66 -14.42
C GLY A 272 9.47 -0.23 -14.48
N GLU A 273 9.77 1.04 -14.20
CA GLU A 273 11.14 1.57 -14.12
C GLU A 273 11.98 0.81 -13.09
N ALA A 274 11.44 0.56 -11.90
CA ALA A 274 12.13 -0.14 -10.82
C ALA A 274 12.39 -1.63 -11.14
N SER A 275 11.61 -2.21 -12.04
CA SER A 275 11.71 -3.63 -12.46
C SER A 275 12.54 -3.80 -13.74
N GLY A 276 13.08 -2.72 -14.32
CA GLY A 276 13.85 -2.75 -15.56
C GLY A 276 13.03 -3.14 -16.80
N ARG A 277 11.73 -2.89 -16.76
CA ARG A 277 10.76 -3.14 -17.84
C ARG A 277 10.37 -1.89 -18.57
#